data_4013b659c2d9de4d0a84b476ccbeb869
#
_entry.id   4013b659c2d9de4d0a84b476ccbeb869
#
_cell.length_a   1.000
_cell.length_b   1.000
_cell.length_c   1.000
_cell.angle_alpha   90.00
_cell.angle_beta   90.00
_cell.angle_gamma   90.00
#
_symmetry.space_group_name_H-M   'P 1'
#
loop_
_entity.id
_entity.type
_entity.pdbx_description
1 polymer ?
#
loop_
_entity_poly.entity_id
_entity_poly.type
_entity_poly.pdbx_seq_one_letter_code
_entity_poly.pdbx_strand_id
1 'polypeptide(L)'
;MEIKKLTNLHGELTVPGDKSISHRAVMFGSLAKGTTKITHFLEGADCLSTISCFRKMGIDIENNSGEILVHGKGLHGLSVPADILDVGNSGTTTRLISGILAGQNFVSELTGDDSIQSRPMKRIMTPLLSMGADIASIKGNNCVPLRIIGHPLKAIHYDSPVASAQVKSCVLLAGMYSDGITSVTEPVLSRNHTEIMLNYFGAQVTSEGTTASIAPEPSLFAREITVPGDISSAAYFIAAGLLVPGSEILLKNVGINPTRDGLLRVCKDMGADITLLNVNMEGEPTADLLVRTSSLHGTTVGGEIIPTLIDEIPMIAVMAAFAEGTTVIKDAKELKVKESDRILVMAENLSRMGADITPTEDGMIIHGGKPLHGAEIDSYLDHRVAMSFAVAGLLCDGPLSIKGGDCVKISYPEFYEDLYRLGE
;
A
#
# COMPACT_ATOMS: atom_id res chain seq x y z
N MET A 1 22.54 8.21 7.48
CA MET A 1 22.59 8.46 6.02
C MET A 1 22.70 9.96 5.81
N GLU A 2 23.73 10.43 5.11
CA GLU A 2 23.89 11.84 4.77
C GLU A 2 23.32 12.09 3.35
N ILE A 3 22.51 13.15 3.19
CA ILE A 3 21.85 13.46 1.91
C ILE A 3 22.65 14.53 1.18
N LYS A 4 22.94 14.24 -0.09
CA LYS A 4 23.64 15.17 -0.98
C LYS A 4 22.63 16.08 -1.70
N LYS A 5 22.88 17.37 -1.73
CA LYS A 5 22.09 18.33 -2.51
C LYS A 5 22.21 18.05 -4.00
N LEU A 6 21.10 18.11 -4.72
CA LEU A 6 21.03 18.01 -6.19
C LEU A 6 20.46 19.33 -6.75
N THR A 7 20.88 19.71 -7.94
CA THR A 7 20.50 21.00 -8.55
C THR A 7 19.42 20.89 -9.61
N ASN A 8 19.26 19.72 -10.21
CA ASN A 8 18.24 19.38 -11.19
C ASN A 8 18.11 17.87 -11.25
N LEU A 9 16.95 17.38 -11.64
CA LEU A 9 16.69 15.96 -11.80
C LEU A 9 16.12 15.71 -13.20
N HIS A 10 16.72 14.78 -13.94
CA HIS A 10 16.27 14.43 -15.27
C HIS A 10 16.32 12.92 -15.50
N GLY A 11 15.46 12.45 -16.39
CA GLY A 11 15.49 11.06 -16.85
C GLY A 11 14.20 10.31 -16.64
N GLU A 12 14.30 9.00 -16.86
CA GLU A 12 13.18 8.07 -16.72
C GLU A 12 13.43 7.13 -15.55
N LEU A 13 12.36 6.83 -14.81
CA LEU A 13 12.42 5.90 -13.67
C LEU A 13 11.18 5.01 -13.66
N THR A 14 11.38 3.74 -13.36
CA THR A 14 10.31 2.79 -13.00
C THR A 14 10.47 2.48 -11.52
N VAL A 15 9.52 2.93 -10.71
CA VAL A 15 9.51 2.68 -9.26
C VAL A 15 9.09 1.23 -8.97
N PRO A 16 9.43 0.64 -7.80
CA PRO A 16 9.01 -0.71 -7.46
C PRO A 16 7.53 -0.97 -7.63
N GLY A 17 7.18 -2.21 -7.95
CA GLY A 17 5.79 -2.63 -8.13
C GLY A 17 4.94 -2.41 -6.88
N ASP A 18 3.63 -2.14 -7.08
CA ASP A 18 2.67 -1.94 -5.99
C ASP A 18 2.59 -3.19 -5.10
N LYS A 19 2.80 -2.99 -3.79
CA LYS A 19 2.79 -4.07 -2.79
C LYS A 19 1.43 -4.77 -2.73
N SER A 20 0.34 -4.00 -2.72
CA SER A 20 -1.02 -4.53 -2.59
C SER A 20 -1.45 -5.35 -3.80
N ILE A 21 -1.02 -4.95 -4.99
CA ILE A 21 -1.27 -5.65 -6.25
C ILE A 21 -0.40 -6.91 -6.35
N SER A 22 0.88 -6.82 -5.96
CA SER A 22 1.80 -7.96 -5.92
C SER A 22 1.26 -9.11 -5.06
N HIS A 23 0.80 -8.82 -3.83
CA HIS A 23 0.15 -9.82 -2.97
C HIS A 23 -1.03 -10.51 -3.67
N ARG A 24 -1.93 -9.71 -4.25
CA ARG A 24 -3.16 -10.21 -4.89
C ARG A 24 -2.88 -11.01 -6.15
N ALA A 25 -1.89 -10.60 -6.93
CA ALA A 25 -1.48 -11.32 -8.13
C ALA A 25 -1.07 -12.78 -7.82
N VAL A 26 -0.29 -12.98 -6.74
CA VAL A 26 0.07 -14.31 -6.26
C VAL A 26 -1.15 -15.06 -5.70
N MET A 27 -1.96 -14.41 -4.86
CA MET A 27 -3.14 -15.05 -4.24
C MET A 27 -4.14 -15.51 -5.31
N PHE A 28 -4.52 -14.59 -6.22
CA PHE A 28 -5.54 -14.88 -7.23
C PHE A 28 -4.99 -15.81 -8.32
N GLY A 29 -3.71 -15.67 -8.69
CA GLY A 29 -3.03 -16.62 -9.56
C GLY A 29 -3.04 -18.04 -9.00
N SER A 30 -2.87 -18.19 -7.68
CA SER A 30 -2.91 -19.49 -6.99
C SER A 30 -4.31 -20.13 -7.01
N LEU A 31 -5.36 -19.30 -6.96
CA LEU A 31 -6.77 -19.73 -6.98
C LEU A 31 -7.34 -19.81 -8.41
N ALA A 32 -6.62 -19.35 -9.41
CA ALA A 32 -7.01 -19.44 -10.80
C ALA A 32 -6.68 -20.82 -11.39
N LYS A 33 -7.27 -21.15 -12.54
CA LYS A 33 -6.88 -22.31 -13.34
C LYS A 33 -5.88 -21.89 -14.41
N GLY A 34 -4.73 -22.56 -14.48
CA GLY A 34 -3.65 -22.30 -15.42
C GLY A 34 -2.46 -21.55 -14.79
N THR A 35 -1.54 -21.07 -15.63
CA THR A 35 -0.32 -20.40 -15.19
C THR A 35 -0.47 -18.89 -15.32
N THR A 36 -0.50 -18.19 -14.18
CA THR A 36 -0.46 -16.73 -14.12
C THR A 36 0.99 -16.27 -14.20
N LYS A 37 1.26 -15.36 -15.14
CA LYS A 37 2.56 -14.71 -15.31
C LYS A 37 2.51 -13.30 -14.69
N ILE A 38 3.42 -12.99 -13.77
CA ILE A 38 3.49 -11.71 -13.09
C ILE A 38 4.86 -11.10 -13.37
N THR A 39 4.89 -9.90 -13.93
CA THR A 39 6.11 -9.10 -14.16
C THR A 39 6.10 -7.85 -13.28
N HIS A 40 7.26 -7.27 -13.04
CA HIS A 40 7.43 -6.09 -12.17
C HIS A 40 6.89 -6.31 -10.74
N PHE A 41 7.01 -7.54 -10.25
CA PHE A 41 6.59 -7.95 -8.92
C PHE A 41 7.46 -7.31 -7.85
N LEU A 42 6.86 -6.85 -6.75
CA LEU A 42 7.62 -6.37 -5.60
C LEU A 42 8.19 -7.54 -4.81
N GLU A 43 9.50 -7.77 -4.89
CA GLU A 43 10.21 -8.81 -4.13
C GLU A 43 10.51 -8.40 -2.67
N GLY A 44 9.64 -7.63 -2.06
CA GLY A 44 9.72 -7.28 -0.64
C GLY A 44 9.34 -8.46 0.27
N ALA A 45 9.86 -8.46 1.50
CA ALA A 45 9.67 -9.55 2.47
C ALA A 45 8.19 -9.94 2.66
N ASP A 46 7.29 -8.96 2.71
CA ASP A 46 5.85 -9.19 2.83
C ASP A 46 5.28 -10.02 1.67
N CYS A 47 5.65 -9.67 0.43
CA CYS A 47 5.17 -10.37 -0.77
C CYS A 47 5.79 -11.77 -0.90
N LEU A 48 7.06 -11.92 -0.52
CA LEU A 48 7.74 -13.21 -0.47
C LEU A 48 7.11 -14.14 0.59
N SER A 49 6.64 -13.59 1.73
CA SER A 49 5.87 -14.37 2.72
C SER A 49 4.56 -14.91 2.12
N THR A 50 3.88 -14.14 1.25
CA THR A 50 2.70 -14.65 0.53
C THR A 50 3.06 -15.82 -0.37
N ILE A 51 4.12 -15.72 -1.16
CA ILE A 51 4.62 -16.82 -2.01
C ILE A 51 4.91 -18.06 -1.16
N SER A 52 5.62 -17.88 -0.04
CA SER A 52 5.96 -18.97 0.89
C SER A 52 4.71 -19.68 1.43
N CYS A 53 3.69 -18.91 1.84
CA CYS A 53 2.44 -19.49 2.33
C CYS A 53 1.73 -20.34 1.25
N PHE A 54 1.61 -19.83 0.02
CA PHE A 54 0.96 -20.58 -1.06
C PHE A 54 1.77 -21.79 -1.52
N ARG A 55 3.10 -21.73 -1.51
CA ARG A 55 3.96 -22.91 -1.74
C ARG A 55 3.71 -23.98 -0.70
N LYS A 56 3.61 -23.62 0.59
CA LYS A 56 3.28 -24.56 1.68
C LYS A 56 1.89 -25.20 1.52
N MET A 57 0.97 -24.51 0.83
CA MET A 57 -0.36 -25.03 0.47
C MET A 57 -0.39 -25.77 -0.87
N GLY A 58 0.78 -26.14 -1.41
CA GLY A 58 0.89 -27.01 -2.57
C GLY A 58 0.82 -26.31 -3.94
N ILE A 59 0.90 -24.98 -3.98
CA ILE A 59 0.99 -24.23 -5.24
C ILE A 59 2.45 -24.17 -5.68
N ASP A 60 2.70 -24.56 -6.92
CA ASP A 60 4.00 -24.38 -7.55
C ASP A 60 4.13 -22.92 -8.04
N ILE A 61 5.15 -22.23 -7.54
CA ILE A 61 5.43 -20.83 -7.86
C ILE A 61 6.90 -20.70 -8.19
N GLU A 62 7.20 -20.34 -9.43
CA GLU A 62 8.57 -20.07 -9.88
C GLU A 62 8.87 -18.56 -9.72
N ASN A 63 10.09 -18.25 -9.30
CA ASN A 63 10.61 -16.88 -9.27
C ASN A 63 11.88 -16.82 -10.14
N ASN A 64 11.76 -16.20 -11.30
CA ASN A 64 12.78 -16.13 -12.34
C ASN A 64 13.25 -14.68 -12.51
N SER A 65 13.96 -14.12 -11.52
CA SER A 65 14.59 -12.80 -11.57
C SER A 65 13.62 -11.67 -12.01
N GLY A 66 12.53 -11.49 -11.26
CA GLY A 66 11.53 -10.44 -11.52
C GLY A 66 10.30 -10.88 -12.31
N GLU A 67 10.27 -12.12 -12.79
CA GLU A 67 9.10 -12.77 -13.35
C GLU A 67 8.63 -13.89 -12.42
N ILE A 68 7.40 -13.81 -11.95
CA ILE A 68 6.78 -14.85 -11.11
C ILE A 68 5.78 -15.65 -11.96
N LEU A 69 5.94 -16.96 -12.00
CA LEU A 69 4.98 -17.88 -12.60
C LEU A 69 4.22 -18.61 -11.49
N VAL A 70 2.90 -18.47 -11.46
CA VAL A 70 2.03 -19.11 -10.47
C VAL A 70 1.18 -20.16 -11.16
N HIS A 71 1.43 -21.44 -10.86
CA HIS A 71 0.68 -22.58 -11.41
C HIS A 71 -0.57 -22.86 -10.57
N GLY A 72 -1.63 -22.09 -10.82
CA GLY A 72 -2.87 -22.13 -10.04
C GLY A 72 -3.68 -23.40 -10.25
N LYS A 73 -4.33 -23.84 -9.17
CA LYS A 73 -5.07 -25.11 -9.11
C LYS A 73 -6.59 -24.94 -8.96
N GLY A 74 -7.10 -23.71 -9.08
CA GLY A 74 -8.50 -23.38 -8.87
C GLY A 74 -8.86 -23.16 -7.41
N LEU A 75 -10.09 -22.72 -7.13
CA LEU A 75 -10.57 -22.28 -5.84
C LEU A 75 -10.36 -23.32 -4.71
N HIS A 76 -10.56 -24.61 -5.03
CA HIS A 76 -10.45 -25.73 -4.10
C HIS A 76 -9.17 -26.55 -4.30
N GLY A 77 -8.17 -25.99 -5.01
CA GLY A 77 -6.92 -26.69 -5.34
C GLY A 77 -5.82 -26.56 -4.30
N LEU A 78 -6.05 -25.85 -3.20
CA LEU A 78 -5.09 -25.74 -2.10
C LEU A 78 -5.06 -27.04 -1.30
N SER A 79 -3.88 -27.40 -0.80
CA SER A 79 -3.64 -28.57 0.05
C SER A 79 -3.44 -28.15 1.48
N VAL A 80 -3.64 -29.11 2.42
CA VAL A 80 -3.28 -28.91 3.84
C VAL A 80 -1.83 -28.39 3.91
N PRO A 81 -1.57 -27.29 4.61
CA PRO A 81 -0.21 -26.77 4.74
C PRO A 81 0.72 -27.80 5.38
N ALA A 82 1.92 -27.96 4.81
CA ALA A 82 2.93 -28.88 5.31
C ALA A 82 3.47 -28.47 6.70
N ASP A 83 3.30 -27.20 7.06
CA ASP A 83 3.77 -26.59 8.31
C ASP A 83 2.99 -25.30 8.57
N ILE A 84 3.19 -24.67 9.74
CA ILE A 84 2.60 -23.38 10.09
C ILE A 84 2.93 -22.34 9.00
N LEU A 85 1.92 -21.58 8.60
CA LEU A 85 2.06 -20.52 7.61
C LEU A 85 2.68 -19.28 8.28
N ASP A 86 3.96 -19.04 8.02
CA ASP A 86 4.66 -17.86 8.51
C ASP A 86 4.42 -16.68 7.56
N VAL A 87 3.71 -15.67 8.04
CA VAL A 87 3.38 -14.46 7.29
C VAL A 87 4.43 -13.34 7.47
N GLY A 88 5.50 -13.59 8.23
CA GLY A 88 6.50 -12.57 8.59
C GLY A 88 5.85 -11.39 9.30
N ASN A 89 6.04 -10.19 8.79
CA ASN A 89 5.41 -8.95 9.29
C ASN A 89 4.17 -8.54 8.46
N SER A 90 3.71 -9.38 7.54
CA SER A 90 2.70 -8.99 6.55
C SER A 90 1.27 -9.02 7.12
N GLY A 91 0.74 -7.86 7.47
CA GLY A 91 -0.68 -7.72 7.81
C GLY A 91 -1.61 -7.99 6.61
N THR A 92 -1.16 -7.74 5.39
CA THR A 92 -1.92 -8.03 4.16
C THR A 92 -2.03 -9.54 3.96
N THR A 93 -0.91 -10.26 4.00
CA THR A 93 -0.92 -11.72 3.90
C THR A 93 -1.84 -12.33 4.96
N THR A 94 -1.64 -11.97 6.23
CA THR A 94 -2.45 -12.50 7.35
C THR A 94 -3.94 -12.34 7.11
N ARG A 95 -4.38 -11.11 6.80
CA ARG A 95 -5.82 -10.81 6.73
C ARG A 95 -6.48 -11.38 5.48
N LEU A 96 -5.84 -11.31 4.33
CA LEU A 96 -6.42 -11.79 3.08
C LEU A 96 -6.44 -13.32 3.02
N ILE A 97 -5.34 -13.98 3.36
CA ILE A 97 -5.27 -15.45 3.41
C ILE A 97 -6.29 -16.02 4.40
N SER A 98 -6.54 -15.36 5.53
CA SER A 98 -7.56 -15.83 6.49
C SER A 98 -8.94 -15.97 5.85
N GLY A 99 -9.33 -15.06 4.97
CA GLY A 99 -10.58 -15.19 4.20
C GLY A 99 -10.59 -16.41 3.27
N ILE A 100 -9.48 -16.68 2.60
CA ILE A 100 -9.33 -17.84 1.71
C ILE A 100 -9.36 -19.15 2.52
N LEU A 101 -8.60 -19.20 3.62
CA LEU A 101 -8.47 -20.40 4.48
C LEU A 101 -9.78 -20.78 5.17
N ALA A 102 -10.60 -19.78 5.52
CA ALA A 102 -11.88 -20.01 6.18
C ALA A 102 -12.84 -20.89 5.34
N GLY A 103 -12.76 -20.80 4.01
CA GLY A 103 -13.57 -21.58 3.08
C GLY A 103 -12.94 -22.88 2.57
N GLN A 104 -11.74 -23.26 3.04
CA GLN A 104 -11.10 -24.52 2.67
C GLN A 104 -11.69 -25.71 3.45
N ASN A 105 -11.20 -26.91 3.20
CA ASN A 105 -11.66 -28.15 3.87
C ASN A 105 -10.59 -28.75 4.81
N PHE A 106 -9.69 -27.92 5.32
CA PHE A 106 -8.58 -28.35 6.17
C PHE A 106 -8.31 -27.36 7.31
N VAL A 107 -7.48 -27.78 8.27
CA VAL A 107 -6.99 -26.94 9.36
C VAL A 107 -5.70 -26.26 8.96
N SER A 108 -5.56 -25.00 9.31
CA SER A 108 -4.34 -24.23 9.11
C SER A 108 -4.03 -23.34 10.31
N GLU A 109 -2.75 -23.04 10.50
CA GLU A 109 -2.28 -22.09 11.51
C GLU A 109 -1.40 -21.02 10.85
N LEU A 110 -1.61 -19.76 11.27
CA LEU A 110 -0.86 -18.60 10.83
C LEU A 110 -0.01 -18.09 11.98
N THR A 111 1.26 -17.81 11.73
CA THR A 111 2.17 -17.14 12.65
C THR A 111 2.99 -16.06 11.93
N GLY A 112 3.83 -15.34 12.66
CA GLY A 112 4.76 -14.36 12.11
C GLY A 112 5.63 -13.75 13.20
N ASP A 113 6.31 -12.64 12.91
CA ASP A 113 7.21 -11.97 13.84
C ASP A 113 6.49 -11.29 15.03
N ASP A 114 7.27 -10.74 15.96
CA ASP A 114 6.72 -10.09 17.16
C ASP A 114 5.83 -8.88 16.82
N SER A 115 6.12 -8.18 15.72
CA SER A 115 5.32 -7.04 15.28
C SER A 115 3.93 -7.47 14.85
N ILE A 116 3.80 -8.48 13.95
CA ILE A 116 2.48 -8.95 13.53
C ILE A 116 1.72 -9.63 14.68
N GLN A 117 2.42 -10.27 15.62
CA GLN A 117 1.82 -10.88 16.81
C GLN A 117 1.26 -9.85 17.81
N SER A 118 1.59 -8.58 17.68
CA SER A 118 1.02 -7.48 18.47
C SER A 118 -0.18 -6.80 17.80
N ARG A 119 -0.40 -7.05 16.49
CA ARG A 119 -1.46 -6.38 15.71
C ARG A 119 -2.80 -7.08 15.86
N PRO A 120 -3.89 -6.36 16.23
CA PRO A 120 -5.21 -6.96 16.39
C PRO A 120 -5.78 -7.50 15.06
N MET A 121 -6.31 -8.72 15.12
CA MET A 121 -6.99 -9.40 13.99
C MET A 121 -8.50 -9.44 14.17
N LYS A 122 -9.03 -8.90 15.28
CA LYS A 122 -10.48 -8.87 15.57
C LYS A 122 -11.30 -8.30 14.41
N ARG A 123 -10.76 -7.31 13.67
CA ARG A 123 -11.46 -6.67 12.54
C ARG A 123 -11.83 -7.65 11.41
N ILE A 124 -11.03 -8.71 11.19
CA ILE A 124 -11.35 -9.77 10.23
C ILE A 124 -12.03 -10.96 10.89
N MET A 125 -11.70 -11.28 12.14
CA MET A 125 -12.32 -12.41 12.86
C MET A 125 -13.82 -12.19 13.03
N THR A 126 -14.25 -10.98 13.37
CA THR A 126 -15.68 -10.65 13.56
C THR A 126 -16.55 -11.00 12.36
N PRO A 127 -16.29 -10.48 11.13
CA PRO A 127 -17.10 -10.86 9.97
C PRO A 127 -16.94 -12.33 9.58
N LEU A 128 -15.76 -12.94 9.69
CA LEU A 128 -15.57 -14.35 9.39
C LEU A 128 -16.39 -15.24 10.33
N LEU A 129 -16.42 -14.94 11.63
CA LEU A 129 -17.28 -15.64 12.59
C LEU A 129 -18.77 -15.49 12.24
N SER A 130 -19.19 -14.32 11.73
CA SER A 130 -20.57 -14.09 11.27
C SER A 130 -20.91 -14.93 10.03
N MET A 131 -19.91 -15.25 9.18
CA MET A 131 -20.04 -16.19 8.07
C MET A 131 -20.04 -17.65 8.53
N GLY A 132 -19.89 -17.90 9.83
CA GLY A 132 -19.80 -19.23 10.41
C GLY A 132 -18.41 -19.86 10.34
N ALA A 133 -17.35 -19.09 10.04
CA ALA A 133 -15.98 -19.59 10.08
C ALA A 133 -15.55 -19.99 11.49
N ASP A 134 -14.71 -21.02 11.59
CA ASP A 134 -14.04 -21.40 12.84
C ASP A 134 -12.62 -20.82 12.84
N ILE A 135 -12.48 -19.64 13.43
CA ILE A 135 -11.22 -18.90 13.54
C ILE A 135 -10.98 -18.43 14.97
N ALA A 136 -9.80 -18.72 15.51
CA ALA A 136 -9.43 -18.36 16.87
C ALA A 136 -7.97 -17.88 16.97
N SER A 137 -7.73 -16.91 17.85
CA SER A 137 -6.37 -16.56 18.30
C SER A 137 -5.91 -17.62 19.33
N ILE A 138 -4.80 -18.29 19.04
CA ILE A 138 -4.24 -19.36 19.88
C ILE A 138 -3.87 -18.82 21.28
N LYS A 139 -3.39 -17.56 21.35
CA LYS A 139 -3.05 -16.89 22.61
C LYS A 139 -4.25 -16.20 23.29
N GLY A 140 -5.44 -16.23 22.68
CA GLY A 140 -6.66 -15.61 23.22
C GLY A 140 -6.65 -14.07 23.26
N ASN A 141 -5.69 -13.41 22.60
CA ASN A 141 -5.50 -11.96 22.61
C ASN A 141 -5.99 -11.27 21.32
N ASN A 142 -6.71 -11.99 20.46
CA ASN A 142 -7.16 -11.53 19.13
C ASN A 142 -6.02 -11.13 18.17
N CYS A 143 -4.81 -11.61 18.40
CA CYS A 143 -3.65 -11.43 17.52
C CYS A 143 -3.19 -12.79 16.97
N VAL A 144 -2.20 -12.76 16.08
CA VAL A 144 -1.49 -13.97 15.63
C VAL A 144 -0.73 -14.60 16.82
N PRO A 145 -0.58 -15.93 16.94
CA PRO A 145 -0.98 -16.96 15.98
C PRO A 145 -2.49 -17.20 15.92
N LEU A 146 -2.98 -17.43 14.68
CA LEU A 146 -4.37 -17.78 14.42
C LEU A 146 -4.48 -19.24 14.00
N ARG A 147 -5.52 -19.92 14.50
CA ARG A 147 -5.94 -21.23 14.01
C ARG A 147 -7.25 -21.07 13.25
N ILE A 148 -7.32 -21.64 12.06
CA ILE A 148 -8.48 -21.61 11.18
C ILE A 148 -8.83 -23.05 10.79
N ILE A 149 -10.07 -23.44 11.08
CA ILE A 149 -10.64 -24.70 10.60
C ILE A 149 -11.59 -24.35 9.46
N GLY A 150 -11.22 -24.73 8.26
CA GLY A 150 -11.99 -24.41 7.06
C GLY A 150 -13.21 -25.31 6.93
N HIS A 151 -14.33 -24.72 6.53
CA HIS A 151 -15.59 -25.41 6.23
C HIS A 151 -16.53 -24.51 5.39
N PRO A 152 -17.68 -25.01 4.92
CA PRO A 152 -18.64 -24.22 4.16
C PRO A 152 -19.09 -22.96 4.92
N LEU A 153 -19.06 -21.81 4.24
CA LEU A 153 -19.40 -20.52 4.79
C LEU A 153 -20.82 -20.09 4.38
N LYS A 154 -21.43 -19.24 5.20
CA LYS A 154 -22.69 -18.57 4.90
C LYS A 154 -22.45 -17.21 4.28
N ALA A 155 -23.26 -16.86 3.30
CA ALA A 155 -23.28 -15.51 2.75
C ALA A 155 -23.77 -14.51 3.81
N ILE A 156 -23.16 -13.33 3.84
CA ILE A 156 -23.56 -12.22 4.71
C ILE A 156 -23.56 -10.89 3.97
N HIS A 157 -24.31 -9.94 4.50
CA HIS A 157 -24.05 -8.52 4.31
C HIS A 157 -23.34 -7.98 5.55
N TYR A 158 -22.15 -7.41 5.37
CA TYR A 158 -21.34 -6.89 6.47
C TYR A 158 -21.20 -5.37 6.39
N ASP A 159 -21.79 -4.66 7.35
CA ASP A 159 -21.56 -3.23 7.55
C ASP A 159 -20.25 -3.04 8.34
N SER A 160 -19.21 -2.64 7.65
CA SER A 160 -17.90 -2.42 8.26
C SER A 160 -17.90 -1.13 9.08
N PRO A 161 -17.50 -1.17 10.37
CA PRO A 161 -17.44 0.04 11.21
C PRO A 161 -16.33 1.01 10.79
N VAL A 162 -15.42 0.58 9.93
CA VAL A 162 -14.27 1.36 9.46
C VAL A 162 -14.03 1.12 7.98
N ALA A 163 -13.50 2.12 7.29
CA ALA A 163 -12.99 1.96 5.93
C ALA A 163 -11.68 1.16 5.97
N SER A 164 -11.70 -0.07 5.48
CA SER A 164 -10.51 -0.95 5.49
C SER A 164 -10.50 -1.91 4.32
N ALA A 165 -9.67 -1.63 3.33
CA ALA A 165 -9.49 -2.51 2.17
C ALA A 165 -9.11 -3.95 2.56
N GLN A 166 -8.39 -4.16 3.67
CA GLN A 166 -8.01 -5.49 4.12
C GLN A 166 -9.20 -6.26 4.72
N VAL A 167 -10.08 -5.59 5.46
CA VAL A 167 -11.32 -6.20 5.99
C VAL A 167 -12.26 -6.54 4.84
N LYS A 168 -12.52 -5.57 3.95
CA LYS A 168 -13.34 -5.78 2.74
C LYS A 168 -12.80 -6.93 1.91
N SER A 169 -11.51 -6.94 1.60
CA SER A 169 -10.87 -8.02 0.84
C SER A 169 -11.03 -9.38 1.51
N CYS A 170 -10.80 -9.46 2.84
CA CYS A 170 -10.95 -10.70 3.59
C CYS A 170 -12.37 -11.29 3.47
N VAL A 171 -13.40 -10.44 3.63
CA VAL A 171 -14.81 -10.86 3.54
C VAL A 171 -15.18 -11.26 2.11
N LEU A 172 -14.75 -10.50 1.09
CA LEU A 172 -14.99 -10.87 -0.32
C LEU A 172 -14.30 -12.19 -0.68
N LEU A 173 -13.07 -12.40 -0.22
CA LEU A 173 -12.33 -13.65 -0.47
C LEU A 173 -13.00 -14.85 0.21
N ALA A 174 -13.50 -14.70 1.45
CA ALA A 174 -14.31 -15.71 2.11
C ALA A 174 -15.65 -15.92 1.38
N GLY A 175 -16.24 -14.84 0.86
CA GLY A 175 -17.49 -14.87 0.07
C GLY A 175 -17.42 -15.74 -1.17
N MET A 176 -16.23 -15.94 -1.75
CA MET A 176 -16.06 -16.88 -2.87
C MET A 176 -16.43 -18.34 -2.51
N TYR A 177 -16.40 -18.69 -1.23
CA TYR A 177 -16.69 -20.03 -0.70
C TYR A 177 -18.01 -20.12 0.05
N SER A 178 -18.86 -19.06 -0.02
CA SER A 178 -20.14 -19.02 0.70
C SER A 178 -21.29 -19.64 -0.11
N ASP A 179 -22.43 -19.82 0.54
CA ASP A 179 -23.64 -20.40 -0.07
C ASP A 179 -24.50 -19.37 -0.84
N GLY A 180 -24.03 -18.13 -1.00
CA GLY A 180 -24.74 -17.07 -1.73
C GLY A 180 -23.89 -15.83 -1.92
N ILE A 181 -24.51 -14.73 -2.38
CA ILE A 181 -23.82 -13.44 -2.58
C ILE A 181 -23.43 -12.85 -1.22
N THR A 182 -22.14 -12.56 -1.05
CA THR A 182 -21.60 -11.87 0.12
C THR A 182 -21.27 -10.43 -0.23
N SER A 183 -21.63 -9.49 0.64
CA SER A 183 -21.39 -8.06 0.43
C SER A 183 -20.80 -7.37 1.65
N VAL A 184 -20.06 -6.28 1.40
CA VAL A 184 -19.45 -5.41 2.41
C VAL A 184 -19.79 -3.97 2.08
N THR A 185 -20.36 -3.23 3.04
CA THR A 185 -20.53 -1.78 2.97
C THR A 185 -19.55 -1.09 3.91
N GLU A 186 -18.81 -0.11 3.41
CA GLU A 186 -17.88 0.70 4.17
C GLU A 186 -18.44 2.11 4.43
N PRO A 187 -18.05 2.80 5.54
CA PRO A 187 -18.48 4.17 5.77
C PRO A 187 -17.92 5.17 4.74
N VAL A 188 -16.72 4.89 4.23
CA VAL A 188 -16.04 5.63 3.15
C VAL A 188 -15.34 4.60 2.27
N LEU A 189 -15.27 4.84 0.96
CA LEU A 189 -14.66 3.91 0.02
C LEU A 189 -13.15 3.72 0.31
N SER A 190 -12.76 2.50 0.61
CA SER A 190 -11.35 2.11 0.68
C SER A 190 -10.83 1.60 -0.67
N ARG A 191 -9.52 1.29 -0.73
CA ARG A 191 -8.85 0.72 -1.93
C ARG A 191 -9.63 -0.46 -2.50
N ASN A 192 -9.78 -0.51 -3.83
CA ASN A 192 -10.61 -1.48 -4.55
C ASN A 192 -9.80 -2.45 -5.44
N HIS A 193 -8.52 -2.65 -5.16
CA HIS A 193 -7.68 -3.59 -5.92
C HIS A 193 -8.25 -5.02 -5.96
N THR A 194 -8.88 -5.48 -4.88
CA THR A 194 -9.48 -6.82 -4.83
C THR A 194 -10.62 -6.94 -5.83
N GLU A 195 -11.50 -5.96 -5.89
CA GLU A 195 -12.65 -5.92 -6.79
C GLU A 195 -12.19 -5.90 -8.25
N ILE A 196 -11.27 -5.00 -8.60
CA ILE A 196 -10.74 -4.87 -9.95
C ILE A 196 -10.02 -6.16 -10.37
N MET A 197 -9.10 -6.64 -9.54
CA MET A 197 -8.28 -7.81 -9.90
C MET A 197 -9.11 -9.10 -9.94
N LEU A 198 -10.05 -9.33 -9.01
CA LEU A 198 -10.94 -10.49 -9.07
C LEU A 198 -11.77 -10.48 -10.35
N ASN A 199 -12.31 -9.33 -10.76
CA ASN A 199 -13.02 -9.19 -12.03
C ASN A 199 -12.09 -9.47 -13.23
N TYR A 200 -10.85 -8.99 -13.18
CA TYR A 200 -9.87 -9.30 -14.24
C TYR A 200 -9.57 -10.79 -14.32
N PHE A 201 -9.54 -11.52 -13.20
CA PHE A 201 -9.40 -12.97 -13.16
C PHE A 201 -10.67 -13.73 -13.55
N GLY A 202 -11.84 -13.09 -13.67
CA GLY A 202 -13.10 -13.69 -14.15
C GLY A 202 -14.17 -13.87 -13.06
N ALA A 203 -13.96 -13.36 -11.86
CA ALA A 203 -15.03 -13.30 -10.84
C ALA A 203 -16.12 -12.29 -11.23
N GLN A 204 -17.23 -12.34 -10.52
CA GLN A 204 -18.32 -11.36 -10.64
C GLN A 204 -18.39 -10.56 -9.35
N VAL A 205 -17.60 -9.49 -9.29
CA VAL A 205 -17.63 -8.51 -8.20
C VAL A 205 -18.33 -7.26 -8.71
N THR A 206 -19.37 -6.83 -8.01
CA THR A 206 -20.07 -5.58 -8.28
C THR A 206 -19.76 -4.56 -7.20
N SER A 207 -19.68 -3.28 -7.56
CA SER A 207 -19.43 -2.17 -6.64
C SER A 207 -20.47 -1.07 -6.88
N GLU A 208 -21.21 -0.71 -5.83
CA GLU A 208 -22.19 0.36 -5.85
C GLU A 208 -21.95 1.30 -4.65
N GLY A 209 -21.52 2.52 -4.92
CA GLY A 209 -21.14 3.46 -3.86
C GLY A 209 -19.99 2.89 -2.99
N THR A 210 -20.26 2.68 -1.72
CA THR A 210 -19.30 2.08 -0.76
C THR A 210 -19.53 0.59 -0.49
N THR A 211 -20.42 -0.06 -1.27
CA THR A 211 -20.75 -1.48 -1.15
C THR A 211 -20.09 -2.27 -2.25
N ALA A 212 -19.36 -3.32 -1.89
CA ALA A 212 -18.83 -4.32 -2.81
C ALA A 212 -19.49 -5.68 -2.55
N SER A 213 -19.86 -6.41 -3.60
CA SER A 213 -20.52 -7.71 -3.52
C SER A 213 -19.84 -8.73 -4.42
N ILE A 214 -19.76 -9.99 -3.99
CA ILE A 214 -19.18 -11.08 -4.76
C ILE A 214 -20.14 -12.25 -4.85
N ALA A 215 -20.26 -12.84 -6.05
CA ALA A 215 -20.95 -14.10 -6.26
C ALA A 215 -20.09 -15.29 -5.77
N PRO A 216 -20.70 -16.35 -5.22
CA PRO A 216 -19.98 -17.53 -4.77
C PRO A 216 -19.44 -18.36 -5.96
N GLU A 217 -18.45 -19.20 -5.66
CA GLU A 217 -17.87 -20.18 -6.58
C GLU A 217 -17.44 -19.61 -7.96
N PRO A 218 -16.71 -18.46 -8.01
CA PRO A 218 -16.29 -17.91 -9.29
C PRO A 218 -15.28 -18.85 -9.99
N SER A 219 -15.35 -18.92 -11.31
CA SER A 219 -14.31 -19.54 -12.11
C SER A 219 -13.21 -18.54 -12.40
N LEU A 220 -12.07 -18.68 -11.72
CA LEU A 220 -10.91 -17.82 -11.94
C LEU A 220 -9.97 -18.43 -12.98
N PHE A 221 -9.46 -17.62 -13.90
CA PHE A 221 -8.56 -18.01 -14.97
C PHE A 221 -7.24 -17.26 -14.88
N ALA A 222 -6.16 -17.95 -15.19
CA ALA A 222 -4.82 -17.37 -15.25
C ALA A 222 -4.74 -16.12 -16.13
N ARG A 223 -3.89 -15.18 -15.76
CA ARG A 223 -3.68 -13.90 -16.43
C ARG A 223 -2.20 -13.57 -16.57
N GLU A 224 -1.89 -12.67 -17.51
CA GLU A 224 -0.63 -11.97 -17.53
C GLU A 224 -0.83 -10.62 -16.83
N ILE A 225 0.02 -10.33 -15.84
CA ILE A 225 -0.07 -9.13 -15.00
C ILE A 225 1.28 -8.43 -15.00
N THR A 226 1.32 -7.20 -15.47
CA THR A 226 2.42 -6.29 -15.17
C THR A 226 1.99 -5.46 -13.96
N VAL A 227 2.65 -5.68 -12.82
CA VAL A 227 2.32 -4.92 -11.60
C VAL A 227 2.64 -3.44 -11.84
N PRO A 228 1.67 -2.52 -11.62
CA PRO A 228 1.95 -1.09 -11.72
C PRO A 228 3.00 -0.63 -10.72
N GLY A 229 3.76 0.41 -11.04
CA GLY A 229 4.60 1.09 -10.07
C GLY A 229 3.76 1.64 -8.91
N ASP A 230 4.25 1.45 -7.66
CA ASP A 230 3.53 1.90 -6.46
C ASP A 230 3.52 3.42 -6.39
N ILE A 231 2.32 4.02 -6.39
CA ILE A 231 2.15 5.48 -6.23
C ILE A 231 2.79 6.00 -4.94
N SER A 232 2.84 5.19 -3.87
CA SER A 232 3.53 5.55 -2.64
C SER A 232 5.05 5.66 -2.83
N SER A 233 5.63 4.80 -3.66
CA SER A 233 7.05 4.88 -4.03
C SER A 233 7.30 6.02 -5.02
N ALA A 234 6.39 6.25 -5.95
CA ALA A 234 6.45 7.36 -6.90
C ALA A 234 6.34 8.73 -6.21
N ALA A 235 5.64 8.83 -5.09
CA ALA A 235 5.39 10.08 -4.36
C ALA A 235 6.66 10.90 -4.08
N TYR A 236 7.75 10.23 -3.75
CA TYR A 236 9.04 10.89 -3.43
C TYR A 236 9.67 11.49 -4.67
N PHE A 237 9.61 10.81 -5.80
CA PHE A 237 10.15 11.30 -7.08
C PHE A 237 9.23 12.35 -7.71
N ILE A 238 7.90 12.23 -7.53
CA ILE A 238 6.95 13.29 -7.87
C ILE A 238 7.33 14.56 -7.10
N ALA A 239 7.45 14.48 -5.78
CA ALA A 239 7.82 15.63 -4.96
C ALA A 239 9.21 16.20 -5.32
N ALA A 240 10.20 15.33 -5.53
CA ALA A 240 11.54 15.75 -5.94
C ALA A 240 11.49 16.48 -7.29
N GLY A 241 10.79 15.95 -8.31
CA GLY A 241 10.62 16.59 -9.62
C GLY A 241 9.88 17.92 -9.55
N LEU A 242 8.88 18.05 -8.66
CA LEU A 242 8.14 19.30 -8.48
C LEU A 242 8.95 20.37 -7.76
N LEU A 243 9.76 20.00 -6.76
CA LEU A 243 10.42 20.94 -5.86
C LEU A 243 11.84 21.32 -6.30
N VAL A 244 12.62 20.39 -6.88
CA VAL A 244 14.00 20.67 -7.29
C VAL A 244 13.99 21.50 -8.57
N PRO A 245 14.60 22.71 -8.57
CA PRO A 245 14.54 23.62 -9.71
C PRO A 245 15.11 23.03 -11.01
N GLY A 246 14.43 23.27 -12.12
CA GLY A 246 14.85 22.82 -13.46
C GLY A 246 14.63 21.33 -13.73
N SER A 247 13.94 20.60 -12.84
CA SER A 247 13.72 19.16 -13.00
C SER A 247 12.63 18.82 -14.01
N GLU A 248 12.84 17.71 -14.73
CA GLU A 248 11.85 17.02 -15.56
C GLU A 248 12.08 15.50 -15.46
N ILE A 249 11.14 14.79 -14.83
CA ILE A 249 11.25 13.34 -14.57
C ILE A 249 10.07 12.63 -15.23
N LEU A 250 10.32 11.49 -15.89
CA LEU A 250 9.30 10.59 -16.41
C LEU A 250 9.23 9.33 -15.54
N LEU A 251 8.17 9.20 -14.75
CA LEU A 251 7.89 8.00 -13.97
C LEU A 251 7.03 7.04 -14.79
N LYS A 252 7.54 5.84 -15.08
CA LYS A 252 6.92 4.89 -16.00
C LYS A 252 5.91 4.00 -15.29
N ASN A 253 4.78 3.73 -15.96
CA ASN A 253 3.77 2.73 -15.57
C ASN A 253 3.34 2.82 -14.09
N VAL A 254 3.07 4.03 -13.59
CA VAL A 254 2.63 4.25 -12.20
C VAL A 254 1.13 3.97 -12.06
N GLY A 255 0.74 3.29 -10.98
CA GLY A 255 -0.67 3.07 -10.64
C GLY A 255 -1.41 4.38 -10.36
N ILE A 256 -2.52 4.59 -11.07
CA ILE A 256 -3.38 5.78 -10.93
C ILE A 256 -4.81 5.40 -10.55
N ASN A 257 -4.98 4.31 -9.81
CA ASN A 257 -6.29 3.88 -9.33
C ASN A 257 -6.97 5.02 -8.54
N PRO A 258 -8.23 5.40 -8.86
CA PRO A 258 -8.94 6.51 -8.20
C PRO A 258 -9.04 6.39 -6.67
N THR A 259 -8.94 5.17 -6.12
CA THR A 259 -8.90 4.94 -4.67
C THR A 259 -7.49 5.11 -4.07
N ARG A 260 -6.48 5.49 -4.90
CA ARG A 260 -5.07 5.68 -4.54
C ARG A 260 -4.46 6.96 -5.11
N ASP A 261 -5.17 7.69 -5.95
CA ASP A 261 -4.66 8.86 -6.68
C ASP A 261 -4.72 10.18 -5.88
N GLY A 262 -5.06 10.11 -4.60
CA GLY A 262 -5.23 11.28 -3.74
C GLY A 262 -4.03 12.23 -3.77
N LEU A 263 -2.80 11.68 -3.81
CA LEU A 263 -1.59 12.49 -3.97
C LEU A 263 -1.63 13.33 -5.26
N LEU A 264 -2.00 12.73 -6.40
CA LEU A 264 -2.05 13.44 -7.69
C LEU A 264 -3.10 14.57 -7.66
N ARG A 265 -4.23 14.34 -6.99
CA ARG A 265 -5.25 15.38 -6.78
C ARG A 265 -4.73 16.52 -5.91
N VAL A 266 -4.06 16.21 -4.79
CA VAL A 266 -3.43 17.23 -3.93
C VAL A 266 -2.33 17.98 -4.69
N CYS A 267 -1.47 17.30 -5.45
CA CYS A 267 -0.47 17.95 -6.29
C CYS A 267 -1.13 18.95 -7.28
N LYS A 268 -2.21 18.54 -7.94
CA LYS A 268 -2.97 19.44 -8.83
C LYS A 268 -3.50 20.66 -8.09
N ASP A 269 -4.09 20.46 -6.90
CA ASP A 269 -4.62 21.55 -6.06
C ASP A 269 -3.51 22.47 -5.54
N MET A 270 -2.28 21.97 -5.42
CA MET A 270 -1.07 22.77 -5.09
C MET A 270 -0.44 23.46 -6.31
N GLY A 271 -0.95 23.26 -7.53
CA GLY A 271 -0.43 23.91 -8.74
C GLY A 271 0.71 23.16 -9.43
N ALA A 272 0.82 21.85 -9.22
CA ALA A 272 1.85 21.01 -9.83
C ALA A 272 1.69 20.83 -11.35
N ASP A 273 2.79 20.84 -12.09
CA ASP A 273 2.87 20.45 -13.51
C ASP A 273 3.16 18.94 -13.60
N ILE A 274 2.09 18.15 -13.66
CA ILE A 274 2.14 16.70 -13.87
C ILE A 274 1.28 16.36 -15.08
N THR A 275 1.87 15.76 -16.10
CA THR A 275 1.18 15.30 -17.30
C THR A 275 1.09 13.78 -17.29
N LEU A 276 -0.14 13.24 -17.42
CA LEU A 276 -0.35 11.80 -17.59
C LEU A 276 -0.21 11.43 -19.07
N LEU A 277 0.68 10.48 -19.35
CA LEU A 277 0.93 9.93 -20.68
C LEU A 277 0.62 8.43 -20.66
N ASN A 278 0.36 7.84 -21.82
CA ASN A 278 0.18 6.40 -21.99
C ASN A 278 -0.83 5.78 -20.98
N VAL A 279 -1.95 6.49 -20.75
CA VAL A 279 -2.97 6.06 -19.79
C VAL A 279 -3.58 4.73 -20.26
N ASN A 280 -3.54 3.73 -19.37
CA ASN A 280 -4.19 2.42 -19.55
C ASN A 280 -5.24 2.23 -18.45
N MET A 281 -6.47 1.88 -18.82
CA MET A 281 -7.59 1.64 -17.91
C MET A 281 -8.01 0.17 -17.89
N GLU A 282 -7.28 -0.71 -18.55
CA GLU A 282 -7.54 -2.16 -18.55
C GLU A 282 -6.90 -2.81 -17.32
N GLY A 283 -7.72 -3.48 -16.51
CA GLY A 283 -7.29 -4.00 -15.20
C GLY A 283 -7.01 -2.86 -14.20
N GLU A 284 -5.86 -2.90 -13.52
CA GLU A 284 -5.43 -1.80 -12.65
C GLU A 284 -5.03 -0.59 -13.47
N PRO A 285 -5.63 0.60 -13.23
CA PRO A 285 -5.32 1.80 -14.00
C PRO A 285 -3.88 2.26 -13.82
N THR A 286 -3.20 2.58 -14.95
CA THR A 286 -1.82 3.06 -14.96
C THR A 286 -1.61 4.24 -15.89
N ALA A 287 -0.55 5.01 -15.64
CA ALA A 287 -0.04 6.05 -16.56
C ALA A 287 1.48 6.23 -16.41
N ASP A 288 2.11 6.78 -17.42
CA ASP A 288 3.40 7.40 -17.26
C ASP A 288 3.19 8.84 -16.76
N LEU A 289 3.92 9.26 -15.71
CA LEU A 289 3.80 10.59 -15.11
C LEU A 289 4.99 11.45 -15.51
N LEU A 290 4.77 12.45 -16.33
CA LEU A 290 5.78 13.45 -16.66
C LEU A 290 5.65 14.61 -15.65
N VAL A 291 6.64 14.74 -14.77
CA VAL A 291 6.67 15.67 -13.65
C VAL A 291 7.69 16.77 -13.89
N ARG A 292 7.29 18.03 -13.79
CA ARG A 292 8.17 19.20 -13.97
C ARG A 292 8.17 20.11 -12.74
N THR A 293 9.29 20.77 -12.53
CA THR A 293 9.43 21.77 -11.48
C THR A 293 8.26 22.77 -11.50
N SER A 294 7.70 23.02 -10.32
CA SER A 294 6.51 23.84 -10.14
C SER A 294 6.61 24.76 -8.93
N SER A 295 5.96 25.92 -9.01
CA SER A 295 5.76 26.80 -7.86
C SER A 295 4.50 26.34 -7.12
N LEU A 296 4.70 25.56 -6.08
CA LEU A 296 3.59 25.00 -5.28
C LEU A 296 3.02 26.03 -4.31
N HIS A 297 1.72 25.93 -4.03
CA HIS A 297 1.02 26.72 -3.02
C HIS A 297 0.24 25.85 -2.05
N GLY A 298 -0.06 26.42 -0.86
CA GLY A 298 -0.78 25.72 0.20
C GLY A 298 -2.20 25.33 -0.19
N THR A 299 -2.69 24.25 0.43
CA THR A 299 -4.04 23.71 0.21
C THR A 299 -4.61 23.06 1.46
N THR A 300 -5.86 22.60 1.41
CA THR A 300 -6.48 21.82 2.50
C THR A 300 -6.65 20.36 2.07
N VAL A 301 -6.11 19.46 2.88
CA VAL A 301 -6.17 18.00 2.71
C VAL A 301 -6.98 17.40 3.85
N GLY A 302 -8.16 16.86 3.57
CA GLY A 302 -9.04 16.30 4.61
C GLY A 302 -10.28 15.63 4.04
N GLY A 303 -11.08 14.98 4.89
CA GLY A 303 -12.31 14.31 4.51
C GLY A 303 -12.07 13.05 3.67
N GLU A 304 -12.89 12.86 2.66
CA GLU A 304 -12.92 11.64 1.83
C GLU A 304 -11.64 11.37 1.03
N ILE A 305 -10.75 12.34 0.86
CA ILE A 305 -9.48 12.14 0.16
C ILE A 305 -8.47 11.37 1.03
N ILE A 306 -8.56 11.46 2.37
CA ILE A 306 -7.56 10.89 3.30
C ILE A 306 -7.30 9.40 3.07
N PRO A 307 -8.30 8.52 2.94
CA PRO A 307 -8.06 7.10 2.67
C PRO A 307 -7.27 6.83 1.39
N THR A 308 -7.34 7.73 0.40
CA THR A 308 -6.70 7.58 -0.91
C THR A 308 -5.22 7.99 -0.93
N LEU A 309 -4.74 8.66 0.14
CA LEU A 309 -3.38 9.21 0.24
C LEU A 309 -2.78 9.16 1.65
N ILE A 310 -3.38 8.44 2.59
CA ILE A 310 -2.95 8.43 4.00
C ILE A 310 -1.45 8.10 4.17
N ASP A 311 -0.93 7.26 3.30
CA ASP A 311 0.46 6.83 3.33
C ASP A 311 1.41 7.85 2.69
N GLU A 312 0.92 8.78 1.88
CA GLU A 312 1.66 9.85 1.19
C GLU A 312 1.69 11.16 2.00
N ILE A 313 0.93 11.26 3.09
CA ILE A 313 0.87 12.48 3.92
C ILE A 313 2.25 12.96 4.42
N PRO A 314 3.20 12.10 4.83
CA PRO A 314 4.55 12.55 5.15
C PRO A 314 5.22 13.33 4.02
N MET A 315 5.08 12.86 2.76
CA MET A 315 5.64 13.57 1.61
C MET A 315 4.88 14.86 1.31
N ILE A 316 3.55 14.86 1.44
CA ILE A 316 2.72 16.07 1.31
C ILE A 316 3.13 17.13 2.34
N ALA A 317 3.45 16.75 3.57
CA ALA A 317 3.91 17.67 4.61
C ALA A 317 5.24 18.32 4.24
N VAL A 318 6.17 17.58 3.63
CA VAL A 318 7.42 18.15 3.10
C VAL A 318 7.12 19.10 1.94
N MET A 319 6.29 18.70 0.96
CA MET A 319 5.91 19.61 -0.14
C MET A 319 5.29 20.90 0.40
N ALA A 320 4.41 20.81 1.40
CA ALA A 320 3.76 21.94 2.04
C ALA A 320 4.76 22.90 2.73
N ALA A 321 5.83 22.38 3.32
CA ALA A 321 6.85 23.20 3.96
C ALA A 321 7.66 24.06 2.95
N PHE A 322 7.80 23.60 1.70
CA PHE A 322 8.42 24.35 0.62
C PHE A 322 7.43 25.16 -0.23
N ALA A 323 6.13 24.89 -0.15
CA ALA A 323 5.09 25.59 -0.91
C ALA A 323 4.80 26.98 -0.31
N GLU A 324 4.33 27.92 -1.13
CA GLU A 324 3.89 29.24 -0.63
C GLU A 324 2.53 29.15 0.06
N GLY A 325 2.38 29.81 1.21
CA GLY A 325 1.14 29.88 1.95
C GLY A 325 0.92 28.78 2.98
N THR A 326 -0.35 28.48 3.30
CA THR A 326 -0.70 27.57 4.39
C THR A 326 -1.31 26.29 3.85
N THR A 327 -0.81 25.14 4.29
CA THR A 327 -1.44 23.83 4.09
C THR A 327 -2.03 23.33 5.40
N VAL A 328 -3.28 22.85 5.36
CA VAL A 328 -3.98 22.25 6.49
C VAL A 328 -4.25 20.78 6.16
N ILE A 329 -3.68 19.86 6.95
CA ILE A 329 -3.96 18.44 6.89
C ILE A 329 -4.81 18.09 8.11
N LYS A 330 -5.96 17.44 7.90
CA LYS A 330 -6.93 17.08 8.95
C LYS A 330 -7.59 15.73 8.63
N ASP A 331 -8.40 15.21 9.57
CA ASP A 331 -9.11 13.92 9.43
C ASP A 331 -8.18 12.71 9.24
N ALA A 332 -6.90 12.84 9.61
CA ALA A 332 -5.83 11.85 9.37
C ALA A 332 -5.35 11.18 10.67
N LYS A 333 -6.22 11.00 11.67
CA LYS A 333 -5.90 10.45 12.99
C LYS A 333 -5.21 9.08 12.93
N GLU A 334 -5.46 8.29 11.88
CA GLU A 334 -4.85 6.97 11.69
C GLU A 334 -3.32 7.04 11.52
N LEU A 335 -2.75 8.20 11.18
CA LEU A 335 -1.30 8.42 11.12
C LEU A 335 -0.59 8.16 12.45
N LYS A 336 -1.29 8.31 13.59
CA LYS A 336 -0.74 8.10 14.92
C LYS A 336 -0.44 6.64 15.27
N VAL A 337 -1.04 5.71 14.54
CA VAL A 337 -0.96 4.25 14.79
C VAL A 337 -0.31 3.50 13.62
N LYS A 338 0.46 4.19 12.79
CA LYS A 338 1.29 3.61 11.73
C LYS A 338 2.59 3.04 12.33
N GLU A 339 3.65 2.93 11.54
CA GLU A 339 4.99 2.48 11.96
C GLU A 339 5.59 3.40 13.04
N SER A 340 5.24 4.68 13.00
CA SER A 340 5.49 5.71 14.01
C SER A 340 4.24 6.58 14.18
N ASP A 341 4.21 7.47 15.19
CA ASP A 341 3.25 8.58 15.20
C ASP A 341 3.70 9.61 14.16
N ARG A 342 3.26 9.42 12.90
CA ARG A 342 3.69 10.25 11.77
C ARG A 342 3.33 11.72 11.92
N ILE A 343 2.29 12.07 12.68
CA ILE A 343 1.94 13.48 12.94
C ILE A 343 3.05 14.14 13.78
N LEU A 344 3.40 13.53 14.90
CA LEU A 344 4.43 14.07 15.80
C LEU A 344 5.82 14.02 15.17
N VAL A 345 6.18 12.90 14.54
CA VAL A 345 7.50 12.71 13.92
C VAL A 345 7.74 13.70 12.78
N MET A 346 6.74 13.94 11.92
CA MET A 346 6.86 14.94 10.85
C MET A 346 6.97 16.36 11.42
N ALA A 347 6.14 16.70 12.42
CA ALA A 347 6.19 18.02 13.05
C ALA A 347 7.54 18.26 13.74
N GLU A 348 8.07 17.31 14.48
CA GLU A 348 9.36 17.40 15.16
C GLU A 348 10.51 17.63 14.17
N ASN A 349 10.61 16.78 13.15
CA ASN A 349 11.70 16.84 12.19
C ASN A 349 11.63 18.09 11.28
N LEU A 350 10.45 18.47 10.78
CA LEU A 350 10.29 19.70 10.00
C LEU A 350 10.59 20.95 10.86
N SER A 351 10.20 20.96 12.14
CA SER A 351 10.55 22.05 13.06
C SER A 351 12.06 22.15 13.28
N ARG A 352 12.78 21.02 13.35
CA ARG A 352 14.25 21.01 13.41
C ARG A 352 14.89 21.65 12.18
N MET A 353 14.26 21.56 11.02
CA MET A 353 14.69 22.21 9.78
C MET A 353 14.27 23.68 9.70
N GLY A 354 13.54 24.21 10.69
CA GLY A 354 13.06 25.60 10.72
C GLY A 354 11.70 25.82 10.07
N ALA A 355 10.96 24.77 9.73
CA ALA A 355 9.59 24.88 9.23
C ALA A 355 8.63 25.40 10.31
N ASP A 356 7.63 26.16 9.89
CA ASP A 356 6.54 26.64 10.72
C ASP A 356 5.39 25.63 10.65
N ILE A 357 5.41 24.66 11.55
CA ILE A 357 4.47 23.56 11.59
C ILE A 357 3.88 23.38 12.98
N THR A 358 2.57 23.14 13.04
CA THR A 358 1.83 22.87 14.27
C THR A 358 1.08 21.55 14.13
N PRO A 359 1.41 20.51 14.93
CA PRO A 359 0.62 19.28 14.95
C PRO A 359 -0.74 19.54 15.60
N THR A 360 -1.79 18.87 15.07
CA THR A 360 -3.14 18.89 15.63
C THR A 360 -3.52 17.50 16.15
N GLU A 361 -4.74 17.34 16.68
CA GLU A 361 -5.20 16.03 17.16
C GLU A 361 -5.23 14.96 16.05
N ASP A 362 -5.52 15.36 14.80
CA ASP A 362 -5.78 14.49 13.68
C ASP A 362 -5.04 14.89 12.39
N GLY A 363 -4.02 15.76 12.50
CA GLY A 363 -3.26 16.24 11.36
C GLY A 363 -2.21 17.27 11.70
N MET A 364 -2.01 18.28 10.83
CA MET A 364 -1.02 19.33 11.02
C MET A 364 -1.34 20.56 10.18
N ILE A 365 -0.90 21.74 10.66
CA ILE A 365 -0.96 23.02 9.96
C ILE A 365 0.48 23.43 9.63
N ILE A 366 0.76 23.73 8.36
CA ILE A 366 2.10 24.05 7.86
C ILE A 366 2.03 25.39 7.13
N HIS A 367 2.82 26.35 7.62
CA HIS A 367 3.02 27.66 6.96
C HIS A 367 4.34 27.61 6.19
N GLY A 368 4.26 27.34 4.88
CA GLY A 368 5.41 27.13 4.02
C GLY A 368 6.01 28.42 3.46
N GLY A 369 6.95 28.28 2.50
CA GLY A 369 7.62 29.39 1.83
C GLY A 369 8.81 29.99 2.59
N LYS A 370 9.18 29.44 3.75
CA LYS A 370 10.41 29.83 4.47
C LYS A 370 11.58 28.94 4.03
N PRO A 371 12.80 29.50 3.91
CA PRO A 371 13.99 28.68 3.70
C PRO A 371 14.16 27.66 4.84
N LEU A 372 14.39 26.41 4.49
CA LEU A 372 14.68 25.35 5.45
C LEU A 372 16.18 25.05 5.48
N HIS A 373 16.70 24.72 6.66
CA HIS A 373 18.11 24.36 6.84
C HIS A 373 18.28 22.87 7.14
N GLY A 374 19.48 22.34 6.85
CA GLY A 374 19.83 20.98 7.17
C GLY A 374 19.82 20.72 8.68
N ALA A 375 19.49 19.50 9.05
CA ALA A 375 19.39 19.04 10.43
C ALA A 375 19.68 17.54 10.54
N GLU A 376 19.85 17.06 11.77
CA GLU A 376 19.82 15.64 12.05
C GLU A 376 18.35 15.18 12.22
N ILE A 377 17.88 14.37 11.31
CA ILE A 377 16.52 13.82 11.26
C ILE A 377 16.51 12.44 11.90
N ASP A 378 15.57 12.18 12.80
CA ASP A 378 15.29 10.81 13.28
C ASP A 378 14.13 10.22 12.49
N SER A 379 14.39 9.15 11.73
CA SER A 379 13.34 8.47 10.98
C SER A 379 12.39 7.65 11.86
N TYR A 380 12.76 7.39 13.11
CA TYR A 380 12.08 6.44 14.00
C TYR A 380 11.85 5.06 13.34
N LEU A 381 12.77 4.67 12.44
CA LEU A 381 12.71 3.47 11.61
C LEU A 381 11.47 3.40 10.71
N ASP A 382 10.79 4.52 10.48
CA ASP A 382 9.71 4.66 9.52
C ASP A 382 10.29 5.05 8.15
N HIS A 383 10.20 4.10 7.20
CA HIS A 383 10.76 4.27 5.86
C HIS A 383 10.13 5.45 5.11
N ARG A 384 8.85 5.78 5.35
CA ARG A 384 8.17 6.92 4.72
C ARG A 384 8.70 8.25 5.23
N VAL A 385 8.99 8.33 6.52
CA VAL A 385 9.66 9.50 7.11
C VAL A 385 11.06 9.64 6.50
N ALA A 386 11.84 8.57 6.48
CA ALA A 386 13.21 8.60 5.94
C ALA A 386 13.24 9.10 4.48
N MET A 387 12.40 8.53 3.60
CA MET A 387 12.33 8.93 2.18
C MET A 387 11.83 10.37 2.01
N SER A 388 10.85 10.82 2.80
CA SER A 388 10.34 12.19 2.73
C SER A 388 11.43 13.22 3.09
N PHE A 389 12.21 12.95 4.14
CA PHE A 389 13.30 13.84 4.51
C PHE A 389 14.53 13.73 3.61
N ALA A 390 14.73 12.60 2.91
CA ALA A 390 15.72 12.52 1.86
C ALA A 390 15.41 13.50 0.72
N VAL A 391 14.14 13.62 0.31
CA VAL A 391 13.72 14.63 -0.67
C VAL A 391 13.89 16.04 -0.11
N ALA A 392 13.52 16.32 1.15
CA ALA A 392 13.73 17.62 1.78
C ALA A 392 15.21 18.01 1.78
N GLY A 393 16.12 17.04 1.98
CA GLY A 393 17.56 17.24 1.99
C GLY A 393 18.16 17.66 0.64
N LEU A 394 17.46 17.42 -0.49
CA LEU A 394 17.89 17.90 -1.79
C LEU A 394 17.82 19.44 -1.91
N LEU A 395 16.99 20.09 -1.07
CA LEU A 395 16.57 21.48 -1.21
C LEU A 395 17.03 22.38 -0.07
N CYS A 396 17.23 21.82 1.13
CA CYS A 396 17.56 22.62 2.31
C CYS A 396 18.98 23.19 2.26
N ASP A 397 19.21 24.24 3.02
CA ASP A 397 20.53 24.86 3.15
C ASP A 397 21.36 24.15 4.23
N GLY A 398 22.57 23.70 3.85
CA GLY A 398 23.48 22.96 4.74
C GLY A 398 23.21 21.45 4.75
N PRO A 399 24.02 20.68 5.51
CA PRO A 399 23.99 19.23 5.52
C PRO A 399 22.76 18.70 6.26
N LEU A 400 22.12 17.66 5.68
CA LEU A 400 21.06 16.91 6.31
C LEU A 400 21.49 15.45 6.48
N SER A 401 21.31 14.93 7.69
CA SER A 401 21.55 13.52 7.99
C SER A 401 20.30 12.82 8.52
N ILE A 402 20.10 11.55 8.14
CA ILE A 402 18.95 10.75 8.57
C ILE A 402 19.45 9.58 9.42
N LYS A 403 19.11 9.59 10.70
CA LYS A 403 19.31 8.48 11.62
C LYS A 403 18.30 7.38 11.27
N GLY A 404 18.79 6.14 11.15
CA GLY A 404 17.95 5.01 10.72
C GLY A 404 17.53 5.07 9.25
N GLY A 405 18.23 5.84 8.38
CA GLY A 405 17.90 6.00 6.97
C GLY A 405 17.89 4.71 6.13
N ASP A 406 18.56 3.65 6.59
CA ASP A 406 18.54 2.34 5.92
C ASP A 406 17.17 1.62 5.99
N CYS A 407 16.23 2.10 6.81
CA CYS A 407 14.88 1.55 6.88
C CYS A 407 14.08 1.69 5.57
N VAL A 408 14.53 2.54 4.64
CA VAL A 408 13.95 2.64 3.28
C VAL A 408 13.91 1.29 2.56
N LYS A 409 14.87 0.40 2.84
CA LYS A 409 14.96 -0.94 2.26
C LYS A 409 13.74 -1.83 2.53
N ILE A 410 12.90 -1.47 3.51
CA ILE A 410 11.66 -2.19 3.83
C ILE A 410 10.66 -2.13 2.65
N SER A 411 10.63 -1.00 1.93
CA SER A 411 9.67 -0.80 0.83
C SER A 411 10.33 -0.40 -0.49
N TYR A 412 11.55 0.17 -0.45
CA TYR A 412 12.27 0.61 -1.63
C TYR A 412 13.79 0.45 -1.44
N PRO A 413 14.35 -0.76 -1.66
CA PRO A 413 15.77 -1.01 -1.43
C PRO A 413 16.73 -0.08 -2.17
N GLU A 414 16.44 0.25 -3.44
CA GLU A 414 17.28 1.05 -4.33
C GLU A 414 16.96 2.55 -4.28
N PHE A 415 16.14 3.01 -3.31
CA PHE A 415 15.64 4.39 -3.26
C PHE A 415 16.73 5.48 -3.41
N TYR A 416 17.81 5.37 -2.66
CA TYR A 416 18.89 6.37 -2.72
C TYR A 416 19.66 6.32 -4.03
N GLU A 417 19.86 5.12 -4.60
CA GLU A 417 20.53 4.93 -5.89
C GLU A 417 19.72 5.58 -7.01
N ASP A 418 18.43 5.30 -7.05
CA ASP A 418 17.50 5.88 -8.02
C ASP A 418 17.41 7.41 -7.88
N LEU A 419 17.38 7.92 -6.64
CA LEU A 419 17.32 9.36 -6.38
C LEU A 419 18.56 10.09 -6.92
N TYR A 420 19.74 9.54 -6.69
CA TYR A 420 20.98 10.17 -7.15
C TYR A 420 21.22 9.98 -8.65
N ARG A 421 20.80 8.87 -9.24
CA ARG A 421 20.87 8.63 -10.68
C ARG A 421 20.13 9.69 -11.51
N LEU A 422 19.02 10.21 -11.00
CA LEU A 422 18.27 11.29 -11.67
C LEU A 422 18.97 12.65 -11.60
N GLY A 423 19.96 12.82 -10.73
CA GLY A 423 20.74 14.05 -10.58
C GLY A 423 22.11 14.03 -11.30
N GLU A 424 22.42 12.94 -12.00
CA GLU A 424 23.64 12.77 -12.81
C GLU A 424 23.37 13.19 -14.25
#